data_cab1e401851b940986aee30b8802e9b3
#
_entry.id   cab1e401851b940986aee30b8802e9b3
#
_cell.length_a   1.000
_cell.length_b   1.000
_cell.length_c   1.000
_cell.angle_alpha   90.00
_cell.angle_beta   90.00
_cell.angle_gamma   90.00
#
_symmetry.space_group_name_H-M   'P 1'
#
loop_
_entity.id
_entity.type
_entity.pdbx_description
1 polymer ?
#
loop_
_entity_poly.entity_id
_entity_poly.type
_entity_poly.pdbx_seq_one_letter_code
_entity_poly.pdbx_strand_id
1 'polypeptide(L)'
;VRVDNPIQNYTVSPMRKNIKANVSGNQLSFAVDSAAYLLVKINDLEDLYLLINPKVDYQAQVSDKEIVNILSFGIDSTGTNKETEKIQAAIDEVSRRKAVLYFPKGKYYTGELYMRSDMTVLLADDALIMGSTDPADYQDKSLIRMDGVSNFRMLGYGTIDGAGWAGLRKNGAREFHLLYASNCKNVLYDGVVLRDPTFWNTR
;
A
#
# COMPACT_ATOMS: atom_id res chain seq x y z
N VAL A 1 2.45 -13.57 -17.15
CA VAL A 1 2.29 -12.19 -17.64
C VAL A 1 1.81 -12.24 -19.09
N ARG A 2 0.83 -11.43 -19.43
CA ARG A 2 0.33 -11.27 -20.80
C ARG A 2 0.48 -9.81 -21.20
N VAL A 3 0.93 -9.58 -22.43
CA VAL A 3 1.11 -8.25 -23.05
C VAL A 3 0.32 -8.16 -24.35
N ASP A 4 0.14 -6.96 -24.92
CA ASP A 4 -0.66 -6.78 -26.12
C ASP A 4 0.03 -7.29 -27.38
N ASN A 5 1.36 -7.15 -27.47
CA ASN A 5 2.16 -7.54 -28.61
C ASN A 5 2.96 -8.82 -28.33
N PRO A 6 3.39 -9.57 -29.37
CA PRO A 6 4.29 -10.69 -29.22
C PRO A 6 5.57 -10.35 -28.46
N ILE A 7 5.99 -11.26 -27.57
CA ILE A 7 7.22 -11.09 -26.78
C ILE A 7 8.41 -11.50 -27.62
N GLN A 8 9.31 -10.56 -27.88
CA GLN A 8 10.55 -10.78 -28.66
C GLN A 8 11.75 -10.95 -27.73
N ASN A 9 11.78 -10.24 -26.63
CA ASN A 9 12.81 -10.36 -25.62
C ASN A 9 12.22 -10.21 -24.21
N TYR A 10 12.88 -10.82 -23.25
CA TYR A 10 12.53 -10.67 -21.83
C TYR A 10 13.74 -10.92 -20.94
N THR A 11 13.69 -10.38 -19.73
CA THR A 11 14.58 -10.76 -18.63
C THR A 11 13.80 -10.93 -17.34
N VAL A 12 14.25 -11.87 -16.50
CA VAL A 12 13.75 -12.03 -15.12
C VAL A 12 14.94 -11.90 -14.18
N SER A 13 14.94 -10.85 -13.40
CA SER A 13 16.02 -10.54 -12.46
C SER A 13 15.58 -10.80 -11.00
N PRO A 14 16.51 -11.15 -10.09
CA PRO A 14 17.94 -11.25 -10.29
C PRO A 14 18.34 -12.53 -11.03
N MET A 15 19.23 -12.39 -11.99
CA MET A 15 19.69 -13.50 -12.86
C MET A 15 20.24 -14.70 -12.09
N ARG A 16 20.81 -14.48 -10.89
CA ARG A 16 21.30 -15.56 -10.01
C ARG A 16 20.24 -16.59 -9.60
N LYS A 17 18.94 -16.23 -9.66
CA LYS A 17 17.84 -17.17 -9.39
C LYS A 17 17.59 -18.14 -10.55
N ASN A 18 18.19 -17.91 -11.70
CA ASN A 18 18.11 -18.77 -12.90
C ASN A 18 16.67 -19.24 -13.22
N ILE A 19 15.72 -18.30 -13.14
CA ILE A 19 14.31 -18.58 -13.39
C ILE A 19 14.14 -18.84 -14.88
N LYS A 20 13.73 -20.06 -15.22
CA LYS A 20 13.42 -20.43 -16.61
C LYS A 20 11.99 -20.01 -16.92
N ALA A 21 11.82 -19.18 -17.94
CA ALA A 21 10.51 -18.76 -18.40
C ALA A 21 10.22 -19.31 -19.80
N ASN A 22 8.94 -19.55 -20.07
CA ASN A 22 8.44 -19.97 -21.38
C ASN A 22 7.67 -18.81 -22.01
N VAL A 23 7.95 -18.55 -23.28
CA VAL A 23 7.23 -17.56 -24.10
C VAL A 23 6.34 -18.30 -25.10
N SER A 24 5.08 -17.90 -25.14
CA SER A 24 4.10 -18.36 -26.15
C SER A 24 3.34 -17.16 -26.68
N GLY A 25 3.73 -16.67 -27.84
CA GLY A 25 3.17 -15.48 -28.47
C GLY A 25 3.36 -14.23 -27.59
N ASN A 26 2.28 -13.75 -27.00
CA ASN A 26 2.25 -12.58 -26.12
C ASN A 26 2.17 -12.93 -24.60
N GLN A 27 2.45 -14.19 -24.26
CA GLN A 27 2.41 -14.67 -22.89
C GLN A 27 3.79 -15.14 -22.43
N LEU A 28 4.22 -14.65 -21.24
CA LEU A 28 5.39 -15.10 -20.50
C LEU A 28 4.94 -15.86 -19.26
N SER A 29 5.40 -17.09 -19.07
CA SER A 29 5.10 -17.91 -17.90
C SER A 29 6.37 -18.48 -17.28
N PHE A 30 6.43 -18.50 -15.95
CA PHE A 30 7.49 -19.13 -15.18
C PHE A 30 6.96 -19.54 -13.81
N ALA A 31 7.66 -20.44 -13.15
CA ALA A 31 7.37 -20.87 -11.80
C ALA A 31 8.39 -20.26 -10.82
N VAL A 32 7.91 -19.97 -9.62
CA VAL A 32 8.72 -19.52 -8.49
C VAL A 32 8.33 -20.37 -7.29
N ASP A 33 9.30 -21.03 -6.67
CA ASP A 33 9.11 -22.02 -5.61
C ASP A 33 9.33 -21.45 -4.20
N SER A 34 9.76 -20.21 -4.11
CA SER A 34 10.05 -19.53 -2.84
C SER A 34 9.80 -18.03 -2.93
N ALA A 35 9.75 -17.38 -1.79
CA ALA A 35 9.66 -15.91 -1.73
C ALA A 35 10.75 -15.25 -2.58
N ALA A 36 10.35 -14.25 -3.37
CA ALA A 36 11.24 -13.57 -4.28
C ALA A 36 10.75 -12.18 -4.67
N TYR A 37 11.66 -11.25 -4.79
CA TYR A 37 11.41 -9.97 -5.44
C TYR A 37 12.03 -10.03 -6.83
N LEU A 38 11.19 -9.91 -7.84
CA LEU A 38 11.60 -10.08 -9.22
C LEU A 38 11.29 -8.82 -10.03
N LEU A 39 12.20 -8.48 -10.90
CA LEU A 39 12.01 -7.50 -11.95
C LEU A 39 11.87 -8.24 -13.27
N VAL A 40 10.74 -8.08 -13.93
CA VAL A 40 10.46 -8.67 -15.24
C VAL A 40 10.43 -7.55 -16.27
N LYS A 41 11.32 -7.64 -17.25
CA LYS A 41 11.33 -6.76 -18.41
C LYS A 41 10.82 -7.53 -19.62
N ILE A 42 9.97 -6.94 -20.43
CA ILE A 42 9.40 -7.53 -21.64
C ILE A 42 9.41 -6.47 -22.73
N ASN A 43 10.13 -6.71 -23.80
CA ASN A 43 10.33 -5.77 -24.90
C ASN A 43 10.76 -4.39 -24.34
N ASP A 44 10.15 -3.31 -24.82
CA ASP A 44 10.37 -1.93 -24.34
C ASP A 44 9.25 -1.44 -23.41
N LEU A 45 8.50 -2.37 -22.79
CA LEU A 45 7.42 -2.03 -21.87
C LEU A 45 7.97 -1.59 -20.50
N GLU A 46 7.12 -0.94 -19.73
CA GLU A 46 7.41 -0.58 -18.33
C GLU A 46 7.80 -1.83 -17.52
N ASP A 47 8.76 -1.65 -16.63
CA ASP A 47 9.27 -2.71 -15.77
C ASP A 47 8.19 -3.25 -14.81
N LEU A 48 7.97 -4.56 -14.80
CA LEU A 48 7.06 -5.22 -13.87
C LEU A 48 7.80 -5.73 -12.63
N TYR A 49 7.44 -5.23 -11.47
CA TYR A 49 7.94 -5.67 -10.18
C TYR A 49 7.00 -6.71 -9.57
N LEU A 50 7.49 -7.92 -9.34
CA LEU A 50 6.77 -9.00 -8.66
C LEU A 50 7.32 -9.17 -7.26
N LEU A 51 6.50 -8.86 -6.26
CA LEU A 51 6.83 -8.96 -4.84
C LEU A 51 6.16 -10.22 -4.28
N ILE A 52 6.89 -11.34 -4.27
CA ILE A 52 6.40 -12.62 -3.79
C ILE A 52 6.90 -12.83 -2.38
N ASN A 53 6.01 -12.64 -1.41
CA ASN A 53 6.29 -12.82 0.01
C ASN A 53 5.85 -14.20 0.49
N PRO A 54 6.41 -14.70 1.62
CA PRO A 54 5.82 -15.83 2.32
C PRO A 54 4.38 -15.51 2.71
N LYS A 55 3.51 -16.51 2.65
CA LYS A 55 2.14 -16.32 3.11
C LYS A 55 2.14 -16.17 4.63
N VAL A 56 1.65 -15.05 5.12
CA VAL A 56 1.49 -14.73 6.53
C VAL A 56 0.01 -14.60 6.83
N ASP A 57 -0.45 -15.23 7.90
CA ASP A 57 -1.80 -15.02 8.40
C ASP A 57 -1.82 -13.81 9.36
N TYR A 58 -2.06 -12.64 8.80
CA TYR A 58 -2.12 -11.40 9.59
C TYR A 58 -3.37 -11.33 10.46
N GLN A 59 -4.46 -12.01 10.11
CA GLN A 59 -5.66 -12.07 10.97
C GLN A 59 -5.37 -12.87 12.23
N ALA A 60 -4.66 -13.98 12.12
CA ALA A 60 -4.23 -14.75 13.30
C ALA A 60 -3.32 -13.92 14.23
N GLN A 61 -2.50 -13.01 13.70
CA GLN A 61 -1.64 -12.15 14.52
C GLN A 61 -2.38 -11.11 15.36
N VAL A 62 -3.66 -10.90 15.10
CA VAL A 62 -4.52 -9.91 15.80
C VAL A 62 -5.78 -10.55 16.37
N SER A 63 -5.86 -11.87 16.42
CA SER A 63 -7.05 -12.61 16.83
C SER A 63 -7.44 -12.41 18.30
N ASP A 64 -6.52 -11.92 19.13
CA ASP A 64 -6.72 -11.56 20.53
C ASP A 64 -7.29 -10.14 20.73
N LYS A 65 -7.47 -9.40 19.65
CA LYS A 65 -7.90 -8.00 19.67
C LYS A 65 -9.29 -7.82 19.07
N GLU A 66 -9.95 -6.77 19.48
CA GLU A 66 -11.16 -6.33 18.83
C GLU A 66 -10.84 -5.84 17.40
N ILE A 67 -11.58 -6.36 16.41
CA ILE A 67 -11.44 -5.96 15.01
C ILE A 67 -12.65 -5.09 14.63
N VAL A 68 -12.37 -3.86 14.25
CA VAL A 68 -13.38 -2.87 13.84
C VAL A 68 -13.29 -2.70 12.32
N ASN A 69 -14.36 -3.05 11.63
CA ASN A 69 -14.42 -2.87 10.18
C ASN A 69 -14.64 -1.39 9.86
N ILE A 70 -13.78 -0.80 9.03
CA ILE A 70 -13.87 0.61 8.64
C ILE A 70 -15.20 0.97 7.98
N LEU A 71 -15.84 0.03 7.32
CA LEU A 71 -17.15 0.26 6.67
C LEU A 71 -18.27 0.54 7.68
N SER A 72 -18.10 0.18 8.96
CA SER A 72 -19.08 0.52 10.01
C SER A 72 -19.19 2.02 10.29
N PHE A 73 -18.24 2.81 9.77
CA PHE A 73 -18.25 4.28 9.83
C PHE A 73 -18.93 4.94 8.63
N GLY A 74 -19.58 4.16 7.76
CA GLY A 74 -20.26 4.68 6.58
C GLY A 74 -19.31 5.24 5.51
N ILE A 75 -18.13 4.64 5.39
CA ILE A 75 -17.09 5.04 4.43
C ILE A 75 -17.37 4.40 3.08
N ASP A 76 -17.25 5.21 2.02
CA ASP A 76 -17.30 4.73 0.64
C ASP A 76 -16.01 3.96 0.30
N SER A 77 -16.17 2.69 -0.07
CA SER A 77 -15.08 1.81 -0.50
C SER A 77 -14.97 1.64 -2.02
N THR A 78 -15.63 2.50 -2.80
CA THR A 78 -15.54 2.49 -4.27
C THR A 78 -14.38 3.34 -4.79
N GLY A 79 -13.87 4.27 -3.97
CA GLY A 79 -12.86 5.26 -4.35
C GLY A 79 -13.44 6.46 -5.08
N THR A 80 -14.76 6.65 -5.05
CA THR A 80 -15.43 7.77 -5.71
C THR A 80 -15.42 9.02 -4.84
N ASN A 81 -15.73 8.87 -3.55
CA ASN A 81 -15.81 9.96 -2.60
C ASN A 81 -14.54 10.05 -1.74
N LYS A 82 -14.07 11.27 -1.51
CA LYS A 82 -12.98 11.51 -0.56
C LYS A 82 -13.52 11.42 0.86
N GLU A 83 -13.00 10.47 1.64
CA GLU A 83 -13.52 10.10 2.96
C GLU A 83 -12.53 10.43 4.10
N THR A 84 -11.66 11.41 3.92
CA THR A 84 -10.58 11.75 4.86
C THR A 84 -11.08 11.90 6.30
N GLU A 85 -12.13 12.70 6.51
CA GLU A 85 -12.65 12.99 7.85
C GLU A 85 -13.22 11.74 8.53
N LYS A 86 -13.97 10.91 7.78
CA LYS A 86 -14.53 9.67 8.33
C LYS A 86 -13.46 8.64 8.63
N ILE A 87 -12.46 8.51 7.75
CA ILE A 87 -11.32 7.61 7.97
C ILE A 87 -10.54 8.08 9.20
N GLN A 88 -10.31 9.39 9.35
CA GLN A 88 -9.62 9.94 10.52
C GLN A 88 -10.42 9.68 11.80
N ALA A 89 -11.73 9.88 11.77
CA ALA A 89 -12.60 9.58 12.92
C ALA A 89 -12.55 8.10 13.32
N ALA A 90 -12.50 7.19 12.34
CA ALA A 90 -12.32 5.76 12.59
C ALA A 90 -10.96 5.45 13.24
N ILE A 91 -9.87 6.07 12.76
CA ILE A 91 -8.53 5.95 13.34
C ILE A 91 -8.54 6.40 14.80
N ASP A 92 -9.12 7.57 15.08
CA ASP A 92 -9.17 8.15 16.42
C ASP A 92 -10.00 7.28 17.39
N GLU A 93 -11.13 6.74 16.93
CA GLU A 93 -11.98 5.83 17.72
C GLU A 93 -11.26 4.51 18.04
N VAL A 94 -10.69 3.88 17.01
CA VAL A 94 -10.05 2.57 17.14
C VAL A 94 -8.81 2.65 18.02
N SER A 95 -8.04 3.73 17.95
CA SER A 95 -6.91 3.97 18.85
C SER A 95 -7.35 4.06 20.32
N ARG A 96 -8.43 4.80 20.64
CA ARG A 96 -8.96 4.88 22.03
C ARG A 96 -9.35 3.51 22.58
N ARG A 97 -9.80 2.60 21.73
CA ARG A 97 -10.16 1.22 22.05
C ARG A 97 -8.97 0.27 22.05
N LYS A 98 -7.79 0.71 21.61
CA LYS A 98 -6.59 -0.12 21.38
C LYS A 98 -6.88 -1.34 20.48
N ALA A 99 -7.78 -1.15 19.52
CA ALA A 99 -8.32 -2.18 18.65
C ALA A 99 -7.56 -2.25 17.31
N VAL A 100 -8.05 -3.08 16.42
CA VAL A 100 -7.58 -3.21 15.04
C VAL A 100 -8.57 -2.52 14.11
N LEU A 101 -8.11 -1.58 13.29
CA LEU A 101 -8.88 -1.00 12.21
C LEU A 101 -8.69 -1.84 10.95
N TYR A 102 -9.74 -2.53 10.53
CA TYR A 102 -9.70 -3.42 9.37
C TYR A 102 -10.27 -2.73 8.14
N PHE A 103 -9.48 -2.71 7.08
CA PHE A 103 -9.87 -2.28 5.75
C PHE A 103 -10.14 -3.52 4.89
N PRO A 104 -11.39 -3.91 4.62
CA PRO A 104 -11.70 -4.97 3.68
C PRO A 104 -11.34 -4.56 2.24
N LYS A 105 -11.46 -5.49 1.29
CA LYS A 105 -11.30 -5.21 -0.13
C LYS A 105 -12.12 -3.97 -0.53
N GLY A 106 -11.47 -3.04 -1.23
CA GLY A 106 -12.09 -1.79 -1.66
C GLY A 106 -11.06 -0.70 -1.95
N LYS A 107 -11.55 0.44 -2.43
CA LYS A 107 -10.75 1.64 -2.68
C LYS A 107 -11.18 2.74 -1.71
N TYR A 108 -10.25 3.22 -0.93
CA TYR A 108 -10.48 4.23 0.11
C TYR A 108 -9.74 5.50 -0.27
N TYR A 109 -10.48 6.45 -0.88
CA TYR A 109 -9.93 7.71 -1.37
C TYR A 109 -9.85 8.72 -0.23
N THR A 110 -8.65 9.27 0.01
CA THR A 110 -8.39 10.13 1.18
C THR A 110 -7.30 11.18 0.92
N GLY A 111 -7.32 12.26 1.68
CA GLY A 111 -6.19 13.14 1.90
C GLY A 111 -5.28 12.61 3.01
N GLU A 112 -4.52 13.51 3.66
CA GLU A 112 -3.60 13.17 4.73
C GLU A 112 -4.32 12.55 5.94
N LEU A 113 -3.73 11.47 6.48
CA LEU A 113 -4.22 10.75 7.66
C LEU A 113 -3.16 10.75 8.76
N TYR A 114 -3.59 11.05 9.97
CA TYR A 114 -2.75 11.05 11.18
C TYR A 114 -2.98 9.78 11.98
N MET A 115 -1.98 8.91 12.03
CA MET A 115 -2.06 7.69 12.82
C MET A 115 -1.93 7.98 14.31
N ARG A 116 -2.39 7.05 15.13
CA ARG A 116 -2.38 7.15 16.59
C ARG A 116 -1.59 6.00 17.21
N SER A 117 -1.25 6.17 18.49
CA SER A 117 -0.57 5.13 19.26
C SER A 117 -1.50 3.96 19.61
N ASP A 118 -0.90 2.84 19.97
CA ASP A 118 -1.55 1.65 20.53
C ASP A 118 -2.64 1.04 19.63
N MET A 119 -2.51 1.13 18.31
CA MET A 119 -3.46 0.55 17.36
C MET A 119 -2.79 -0.28 16.28
N THR A 120 -3.59 -1.10 15.63
CA THR A 120 -3.19 -1.82 14.42
C THR A 120 -4.12 -1.45 13.27
N VAL A 121 -3.56 -1.19 12.10
CA VAL A 121 -4.28 -1.14 10.83
C VAL A 121 -4.05 -2.45 10.11
N LEU A 122 -5.12 -3.12 9.70
CA LEU A 122 -5.07 -4.37 8.95
C LEU A 122 -5.70 -4.17 7.56
N LEU A 123 -4.90 -4.29 6.52
CA LEU A 123 -5.34 -4.16 5.12
C LEU A 123 -5.55 -5.54 4.51
N ALA A 124 -6.77 -5.84 4.09
CA ALA A 124 -7.06 -7.06 3.33
C ALA A 124 -6.32 -7.06 1.98
N ASP A 125 -6.23 -8.24 1.36
CA ASP A 125 -5.87 -8.36 -0.05
C ASP A 125 -6.84 -7.50 -0.88
N ASP A 126 -6.33 -6.80 -1.91
CA ASP A 126 -7.11 -5.87 -2.72
C ASP A 126 -7.72 -4.65 -1.96
N ALA A 127 -7.34 -4.37 -0.72
CA ALA A 127 -7.60 -3.09 -0.08
C ALA A 127 -6.62 -2.04 -0.61
N LEU A 128 -7.13 -0.91 -1.07
CA LEU A 128 -6.35 0.19 -1.61
C LEU A 128 -6.68 1.49 -0.88
N ILE A 129 -5.73 2.00 -0.10
CA ILE A 129 -5.79 3.38 0.39
C ILE A 129 -5.16 4.26 -0.69
N MET A 130 -5.95 5.14 -1.29
CA MET A 130 -5.55 5.98 -2.42
C MET A 130 -5.54 7.45 -2.00
N GLY A 131 -4.38 8.08 -2.16
CA GLY A 131 -4.18 9.48 -1.85
C GLY A 131 -4.91 10.43 -2.81
N SER A 132 -5.31 11.57 -2.30
CA SER A 132 -5.85 12.65 -3.10
C SER A 132 -4.81 13.21 -4.08
N THR A 133 -5.28 13.64 -5.24
CA THR A 133 -4.46 14.35 -6.22
C THR A 133 -4.42 15.86 -6.00
N ASP A 134 -5.19 16.39 -5.04
CA ASP A 134 -5.19 17.79 -4.66
C ASP A 134 -4.14 18.05 -3.56
N PRO A 135 -3.11 18.89 -3.82
CA PRO A 135 -2.11 19.24 -2.82
C PRO A 135 -2.68 19.90 -1.55
N ALA A 136 -3.84 20.55 -1.65
CA ALA A 136 -4.50 21.20 -0.51
C ALA A 136 -5.01 20.20 0.54
N ASP A 137 -5.11 18.93 0.20
CA ASP A 137 -5.53 17.84 1.11
C ASP A 137 -4.40 17.34 2.02
N TYR A 138 -3.23 17.98 1.98
CA TYR A 138 -2.03 17.56 2.71
C TYR A 138 -1.39 18.75 3.43
N GLN A 139 -1.57 18.84 4.74
CA GLN A 139 -1.00 19.92 5.55
C GLN A 139 0.50 19.71 5.80
N ASP A 140 0.87 18.48 6.14
CA ASP A 140 2.23 18.08 6.51
C ASP A 140 2.98 17.31 5.41
N LYS A 141 2.49 17.41 4.17
CA LYS A 141 3.11 16.83 2.98
C LYS A 141 3.33 15.31 3.06
N SER A 142 2.38 14.58 3.65
CA SER A 142 2.40 13.12 3.68
C SER A 142 0.99 12.54 3.59
N LEU A 143 0.84 11.34 3.02
CA LEU A 143 -0.46 10.66 3.02
C LEU A 143 -0.74 10.04 4.38
N ILE A 144 0.26 9.39 4.97
CA ILE A 144 0.20 8.80 6.31
C ILE A 144 1.21 9.52 7.20
N ARG A 145 0.72 10.23 8.19
CA ARG A 145 1.52 10.98 9.15
C ARG A 145 1.54 10.31 10.51
N MET A 146 2.72 10.22 11.09
CA MET A 146 2.94 9.80 12.47
C MET A 146 3.92 10.75 13.15
N ASP A 147 3.51 11.36 14.24
CA ASP A 147 4.38 12.19 15.07
C ASP A 147 4.17 11.82 16.54
N GLY A 148 5.25 11.38 17.20
CA GLY A 148 5.21 10.88 18.56
C GLY A 148 4.41 9.59 18.76
N VAL A 149 4.11 8.85 17.68
CA VAL A 149 3.28 7.63 17.73
C VAL A 149 4.09 6.46 18.29
N SER A 150 3.47 5.68 19.18
CA SER A 150 4.08 4.49 19.77
C SER A 150 3.17 3.26 19.63
N ASN A 151 3.79 2.07 19.51
CA ASN A 151 3.09 0.78 19.42
C ASN A 151 2.07 0.74 18.27
N PHE A 152 2.47 1.18 17.09
CA PHE A 152 1.64 1.16 15.90
C PHE A 152 2.05 0.02 14.98
N ARG A 153 1.06 -0.69 14.43
CA ARG A 153 1.28 -1.73 13.44
C ARG A 153 0.40 -1.48 12.21
N MET A 154 0.97 -1.67 11.02
CA MET A 154 0.24 -1.71 9.76
C MET A 154 0.57 -3.02 9.06
N LEU A 155 -0.42 -3.88 8.91
CA LEU A 155 -0.27 -5.27 8.50
C LEU A 155 -1.17 -5.58 7.30
N GLY A 156 -0.82 -6.62 6.56
CA GLY A 156 -1.67 -7.16 5.50
C GLY A 156 -1.05 -7.06 4.11
N TYR A 157 -1.83 -7.39 3.09
CA TYR A 157 -1.38 -7.41 1.70
C TYR A 157 -2.00 -6.29 0.84
N GLY A 158 -2.66 -5.33 1.49
CA GLY A 158 -3.22 -4.16 0.80
C GLY A 158 -2.16 -3.19 0.30
N THR A 159 -2.61 -2.19 -0.42
CA THR A 159 -1.75 -1.18 -1.06
C THR A 159 -2.06 0.21 -0.51
N ILE A 160 -1.01 1.00 -0.30
CA ILE A 160 -1.08 2.44 -0.08
C ILE A 160 -0.47 3.13 -1.29
N ASP A 161 -1.29 3.91 -1.99
CA ASP A 161 -0.96 4.58 -3.24
C ASP A 161 -1.00 6.10 -3.06
N GLY A 162 0.12 6.75 -3.27
CA GLY A 162 0.23 8.20 -3.11
C GLY A 162 -0.35 9.02 -4.24
N ALA A 163 -0.78 8.38 -5.35
CA ALA A 163 -1.23 9.05 -6.58
C ALA A 163 -0.25 10.14 -7.08
N GLY A 164 1.04 9.90 -6.85
CA GLY A 164 2.10 10.90 -6.99
C GLY A 164 2.37 11.29 -8.42
N TRP A 165 2.59 10.31 -9.29
CA TRP A 165 3.00 10.57 -10.66
C TRP A 165 1.84 11.08 -11.54
N ALA A 166 0.73 10.38 -11.50
CA ALA A 166 -0.43 10.69 -12.35
C ALA A 166 -1.26 11.88 -11.83
N GLY A 167 -1.19 12.16 -10.53
CA GLY A 167 -2.01 13.15 -9.85
C GLY A 167 -1.22 14.32 -9.26
N LEU A 168 -0.66 14.16 -8.08
CA LEU A 168 -0.06 15.26 -7.31
C LEU A 168 1.00 16.05 -8.07
N ARG A 169 1.89 15.40 -8.83
CA ARG A 169 2.92 16.09 -9.63
C ARG A 169 2.34 16.95 -10.72
N LYS A 170 1.27 16.52 -11.37
CA LYS A 170 0.58 17.33 -12.40
C LYS A 170 -0.04 18.58 -11.78
N ASN A 171 -0.46 18.50 -10.53
CA ASN A 171 -1.02 19.61 -9.76
C ASN A 171 0.03 20.41 -8.98
N GLY A 172 1.31 20.25 -9.32
CA GLY A 172 2.42 21.08 -8.82
C GLY A 172 3.08 20.60 -7.53
N ALA A 173 2.61 19.50 -6.93
CA ALA A 173 3.17 18.94 -5.71
C ALA A 173 4.40 18.07 -5.97
N ARG A 174 5.52 18.30 -5.27
CA ARG A 174 6.79 17.61 -5.53
C ARG A 174 7.45 16.97 -4.32
N GLU A 175 7.04 17.29 -3.10
CA GLU A 175 7.73 16.87 -1.88
C GLU A 175 6.78 16.20 -0.89
N PHE A 176 5.87 15.34 -1.41
CA PHE A 176 4.94 14.59 -0.58
C PHE A 176 5.47 13.18 -0.34
N HIS A 177 5.56 12.81 0.92
CA HIS A 177 5.91 11.48 1.35
C HIS A 177 4.66 10.58 1.37
N LEU A 178 4.85 9.28 1.19
CA LEU A 178 3.76 8.35 1.39
C LEU A 178 3.54 8.11 2.89
N LEU A 179 4.61 7.75 3.60
CA LEU A 179 4.62 7.60 5.05
C LEU A 179 5.68 8.52 5.66
N TYR A 180 5.28 9.29 6.66
CA TYR A 180 6.21 10.12 7.44
C TYR A 180 6.08 9.77 8.92
N ALA A 181 7.20 9.39 9.55
CA ALA A 181 7.27 9.07 10.97
C ALA A 181 8.35 9.93 11.65
N SER A 182 7.96 10.66 12.69
CA SER A 182 8.85 11.48 13.51
C SER A 182 8.65 11.17 14.99
N ASN A 183 9.73 11.04 15.75
CA ASN A 183 9.70 10.78 17.19
C ASN A 183 8.88 9.53 17.59
N CYS A 184 8.78 8.55 16.69
CA CYS A 184 7.97 7.36 16.90
C CYS A 184 8.76 6.25 17.61
N LYS A 185 8.03 5.35 18.27
CA LYS A 185 8.61 4.20 18.97
C LYS A 185 7.77 2.94 18.69
N ASN A 186 8.45 1.83 18.39
CA ASN A 186 7.79 0.54 18.15
C ASN A 186 6.73 0.62 17.04
N VAL A 187 7.17 0.95 15.82
CA VAL A 187 6.34 1.02 14.62
C VAL A 187 6.70 -0.13 13.68
N LEU A 188 5.70 -0.85 13.21
CA LEU A 188 5.86 -1.99 12.30
C LEU A 188 4.99 -1.80 11.06
N TYR A 189 5.59 -1.96 9.89
CA TYR A 189 4.92 -2.18 8.61
C TYR A 189 5.30 -3.57 8.10
N ASP A 190 4.31 -4.40 7.81
CA ASP A 190 4.56 -5.75 7.31
C ASP A 190 3.52 -6.17 6.27
N GLY A 191 4.00 -6.62 5.11
CA GLY A 191 3.22 -7.11 3.98
C GLY A 191 2.63 -6.05 3.06
N VAL A 192 2.37 -4.85 3.54
CA VAL A 192 1.74 -3.77 2.75
C VAL A 192 2.61 -3.28 1.61
N VAL A 193 1.98 -2.98 0.48
CA VAL A 193 2.63 -2.39 -0.68
C VAL A 193 2.54 -0.87 -0.62
N LEU A 194 3.68 -0.21 -0.72
CA LEU A 194 3.79 1.25 -0.76
C LEU A 194 4.20 1.67 -2.16
N ARG A 195 3.40 2.51 -2.82
CA ARG A 195 3.69 2.94 -4.19
C ARG A 195 3.31 4.37 -4.50
N ASP A 196 3.95 4.90 -5.50
CA ASP A 196 3.67 6.19 -6.16
C ASP A 196 3.63 7.41 -5.24
N PRO A 197 4.69 7.66 -4.43
CA PRO A 197 4.87 8.96 -3.78
C PRO A 197 5.32 10.01 -4.80
N THR A 198 5.23 11.30 -4.47
CA THR A 198 5.92 12.30 -5.28
C THR A 198 7.39 12.44 -4.89
N PHE A 199 7.77 11.97 -3.71
CA PHE A 199 9.12 12.08 -3.18
C PHE A 199 9.60 10.74 -2.59
N TRP A 200 9.39 10.44 -1.31
CA TRP A 200 9.83 9.21 -0.69
C TRP A 200 8.67 8.34 -0.21
N ASN A 201 8.82 7.02 -0.35
CA ASN A 201 7.84 6.08 0.21
C ASN A 201 7.80 6.18 1.74
N THR A 202 8.97 6.28 2.38
CA THR A 202 9.07 6.35 3.85
C THR A 202 10.12 7.37 4.26
N ARG A 203 9.83 8.10 5.33
CA ARG A 203 10.74 9.04 5.96
C ARG A 203 10.67 8.95 7.47
#